data_19c9d969c6c16fa52b076ab432a8a062
#
_entry.id   19c9d969c6c16fa52b076ab432a8a062
#
_cell.length_a   1.000
_cell.length_b   1.000
_cell.length_c   1.000
_cell.angle_alpha   90.00
_cell.angle_beta   90.00
_cell.angle_gamma   90.00
#
_symmetry.space_group_name_H-M   'P 1'
#
loop_
_entity.id
_entity.type
_entity.pdbx_description
1 polymer ?
#
loop_
_entity_poly.entity_id
_entity_poly.type
_entity_poly.pdbx_seq_one_letter_code
_entity_poly.pdbx_strand_id
1 'polypeptide(L)'
;MDDRNNTIAGWVLAGCGAALGLSIVGGMIFHGERPEKMGYAIEGVEEAGGGGDAKAVPIASLLPTADPAKGAEVFKKCAACHTINQGGANGVGPNLYATLGEGIAQGKGGYPFSDALKSVGGTWDFERMNAWLT
;
A
#
# COMPACT_ATOMS: atom_id res chain seq x y z
N MET A 1 -53.03 -12.31 -6.45
CA MET A 1 -51.85 -11.63 -5.86
C MET A 1 -52.41 -10.47 -5.05
N ASP A 2 -52.04 -10.38 -3.77
CA ASP A 2 -52.63 -9.37 -2.88
C ASP A 2 -52.18 -7.99 -3.31
N ASP A 3 -53.13 -7.06 -3.53
CA ASP A 3 -52.87 -5.67 -3.94
C ASP A 3 -51.84 -4.97 -3.04
N ARG A 4 -51.79 -5.35 -1.77
CA ARG A 4 -50.81 -4.84 -0.81
C ARG A 4 -49.38 -5.20 -1.16
N ASN A 5 -49.13 -6.44 -1.56
CA ASN A 5 -47.76 -6.88 -1.96
C ASN A 5 -47.33 -6.21 -3.26
N ASN A 6 -48.25 -6.03 -4.18
CA ASN A 6 -47.98 -5.31 -5.43
C ASN A 6 -47.68 -3.82 -5.18
N THR A 7 -48.43 -3.19 -4.27
CA THR A 7 -48.18 -1.80 -3.86
C THR A 7 -46.84 -1.64 -3.17
N ILE A 8 -46.48 -2.55 -2.24
CA ILE A 8 -45.15 -2.54 -1.58
C ILE A 8 -44.03 -2.72 -2.61
N ALA A 9 -44.17 -3.69 -3.49
CA ALA A 9 -43.18 -3.91 -4.57
C ALA A 9 -43.03 -2.66 -5.46
N GLY A 10 -44.15 -1.99 -5.79
CA GLY A 10 -44.11 -0.75 -6.56
C GLY A 10 -43.33 0.37 -5.86
N TRP A 11 -43.54 0.57 -4.56
CA TRP A 11 -42.82 1.57 -3.78
C TRP A 11 -41.32 1.23 -3.65
N VAL A 12 -40.98 -0.04 -3.47
CA VAL A 12 -39.56 -0.50 -3.42
C VAL A 12 -38.87 -0.24 -4.75
N LEU A 13 -39.51 -0.62 -5.86
CA LEU A 13 -38.96 -0.38 -7.19
C LEU A 13 -38.81 1.12 -7.50
N ALA A 14 -39.80 1.93 -7.14
CA ALA A 14 -39.70 3.38 -7.31
C ALA A 14 -38.56 3.99 -6.50
N GLY A 15 -38.39 3.54 -5.24
CA GLY A 15 -37.29 3.96 -4.38
C GLY A 15 -35.92 3.57 -4.94
N CYS A 16 -35.78 2.34 -5.39
CA CYS A 16 -34.53 1.86 -6.04
C CYS A 16 -34.25 2.64 -7.34
N GLY A 17 -35.26 2.89 -8.16
CA GLY A 17 -35.13 3.68 -9.38
C GLY A 17 -34.71 5.11 -9.12
N ALA A 18 -35.29 5.74 -8.12
CA ALA A 18 -34.91 7.09 -7.68
C ALA A 18 -33.48 7.14 -7.17
N ALA A 19 -33.08 6.19 -6.32
CA ALA A 19 -31.70 6.11 -5.80
C ALA A 19 -30.68 5.91 -6.92
N LEU A 20 -30.98 5.02 -7.87
CA LEU A 20 -30.11 4.79 -9.03
C LEU A 20 -30.00 6.04 -9.92
N GLY A 21 -31.13 6.69 -10.20
CA GLY A 21 -31.16 7.92 -10.99
C GLY A 21 -30.35 9.04 -10.33
N LEU A 22 -30.52 9.25 -9.01
CA LEU A 22 -29.75 10.23 -8.26
C LEU A 22 -28.26 9.90 -8.23
N SER A 23 -27.92 8.62 -8.13
CA SER A 23 -26.51 8.17 -8.18
C SER A 23 -25.87 8.47 -9.54
N ILE A 24 -26.57 8.19 -10.63
CA ILE A 24 -26.07 8.45 -12.00
C ILE A 24 -25.93 9.96 -12.24
N VAL A 25 -26.98 10.73 -11.93
CA VAL A 25 -26.95 12.18 -12.12
C VAL A 25 -25.89 12.83 -11.23
N GLY A 26 -25.78 12.38 -9.96
CA GLY A 26 -24.75 12.83 -9.04
C GLY A 26 -23.34 12.53 -9.59
N GLY A 27 -23.12 11.33 -10.11
CA GLY A 27 -21.87 10.96 -10.75
C GLY A 27 -21.53 11.80 -11.97
N MET A 28 -22.53 12.19 -12.76
CA MET A 28 -22.33 13.07 -13.93
C MET A 28 -22.01 14.52 -13.54
N ILE A 29 -22.66 15.06 -12.50
CA ILE A 29 -22.47 16.45 -12.05
C ILE A 29 -21.20 16.61 -11.23
N PHE A 30 -20.93 15.63 -10.35
CA PHE A 30 -19.79 15.65 -9.44
C PHE A 30 -18.64 14.76 -9.93
N HIS A 31 -18.53 14.59 -11.24
CA HIS A 31 -17.44 13.84 -11.83
C HIS A 31 -16.12 14.58 -11.60
N GLY A 32 -15.36 14.14 -10.59
CA GLY A 32 -14.00 14.61 -10.39
C GLY A 32 -13.11 13.98 -11.47
N GLU A 33 -12.65 14.76 -12.44
CA GLU A 33 -11.58 14.30 -13.32
C GLU A 33 -10.35 14.03 -12.48
N ARG A 34 -9.84 12.81 -12.57
CA ARG A 34 -8.59 12.43 -11.92
C ARG A 34 -7.50 13.22 -12.64
N PRO A 35 -6.73 14.10 -11.95
CA PRO A 35 -5.68 14.85 -12.61
C PRO A 35 -4.67 13.88 -13.26
N GLU A 36 -4.17 14.20 -14.45
CA GLU A 36 -3.16 13.41 -15.17
C GLU A 36 -1.90 13.17 -14.34
N LYS A 37 -1.58 14.11 -13.45
CA LYS A 37 -0.53 13.95 -12.44
C LYS A 37 -1.16 13.99 -11.06
N MET A 38 -1.04 12.91 -10.31
CA MET A 38 -1.48 12.85 -8.92
C MET A 38 -0.42 13.47 -8.00
N GLY A 39 -0.84 14.41 -7.17
CA GLY A 39 0.04 15.13 -6.25
C GLY A 39 0.55 16.47 -6.82
N TYR A 40 1.22 17.24 -6.00
CA TYR A 40 1.93 18.45 -6.42
C TYR A 40 3.43 18.15 -6.49
N ALA A 41 4.11 18.73 -7.47
CA ALA A 41 5.56 18.61 -7.61
C ALA A 41 6.23 19.34 -6.44
N ILE A 42 7.00 18.63 -5.63
CA ILE A 42 7.88 19.22 -4.61
C ILE A 42 9.21 19.46 -5.29
N GLU A 43 9.60 20.73 -5.47
CA GLU A 43 10.90 21.05 -6.02
C GLU A 43 12.02 20.50 -5.14
N GLY A 44 12.90 19.68 -5.72
CA GLY A 44 14.05 19.06 -5.03
C GLY A 44 13.88 17.60 -4.62
N VAL A 45 12.72 16.97 -4.91
CA VAL A 45 12.57 15.53 -4.84
C VAL A 45 12.46 15.00 -6.26
N GLU A 46 13.49 14.39 -6.78
CA GLU A 46 13.37 13.58 -8.00
C GLU A 46 12.30 12.52 -7.73
N GLU A 47 11.29 12.42 -8.61
CA GLU A 47 10.13 11.56 -8.46
C GLU A 47 10.57 10.10 -8.26
N ALA A 48 10.65 9.67 -7.01
CA ALA A 48 10.71 8.26 -6.66
C ALA A 48 9.25 7.76 -6.52
N GLY A 49 8.70 7.23 -7.59
CA GLY A 49 7.56 6.32 -7.52
C GLY A 49 6.19 6.87 -7.88
N GLY A 50 5.89 6.90 -9.16
CA GLY A 50 4.56 6.86 -9.72
C GLY A 50 4.64 6.19 -11.09
N GLY A 51 4.03 5.00 -11.22
CA GLY A 51 4.10 4.12 -12.37
C GLY A 51 4.15 4.77 -13.74
N GLY A 52 5.29 4.69 -14.35
CA GLY A 52 5.55 5.02 -15.74
C GLY A 52 6.99 4.64 -16.04
N ASP A 53 7.25 3.94 -17.13
CA ASP A 53 8.50 3.37 -17.66
C ASP A 53 9.78 4.22 -17.59
N ALA A 54 10.09 4.83 -16.47
CA ALA A 54 11.43 5.27 -16.17
C ALA A 54 12.22 4.02 -15.78
N LYS A 55 13.18 3.63 -16.58
CA LYS A 55 14.13 2.54 -16.35
C LYS A 55 14.65 2.68 -14.92
N ALA A 56 14.07 1.90 -13.99
CA ALA A 56 14.36 2.00 -12.57
C ALA A 56 15.88 1.89 -12.38
N VAL A 57 16.49 2.90 -11.75
CA VAL A 57 17.91 2.88 -11.44
C VAL A 57 18.12 1.72 -10.46
N PRO A 58 19.01 0.76 -10.78
CA PRO A 58 19.24 -0.39 -9.89
C PRO A 58 19.60 0.10 -8.48
N ILE A 59 18.94 -0.43 -7.45
CA ILE A 59 19.20 -0.02 -6.07
C ILE A 59 20.68 -0.15 -5.70
N ALA A 60 21.38 -1.12 -6.26
CA ALA A 60 22.80 -1.33 -6.06
C ALA A 60 23.66 -0.11 -6.44
N SER A 61 23.22 0.72 -7.39
CA SER A 61 23.96 1.94 -7.76
C SER A 61 23.74 3.10 -6.80
N LEU A 62 22.66 3.06 -6.00
CA LEU A 62 22.33 4.09 -5.03
C LEU A 62 22.93 3.83 -3.65
N LEU A 63 23.17 2.55 -3.30
CA LEU A 63 23.68 2.15 -1.99
C LEU A 63 25.01 2.82 -1.59
N PRO A 64 26.01 3.00 -2.49
CA PRO A 64 27.29 3.62 -2.13
C PRO A 64 27.17 5.09 -1.69
N THR A 65 26.10 5.76 -2.13
CA THR A 65 25.83 7.18 -1.81
C THR A 65 24.73 7.37 -0.79
N ALA A 66 24.15 6.27 -0.30
CA ALA A 66 23.07 6.31 0.67
C ALA A 66 23.55 6.83 2.03
N ASP A 67 22.73 7.69 2.64
CA ASP A 67 23.00 8.25 3.95
C ASP A 67 22.14 7.54 5.01
N PRO A 68 22.75 6.78 5.94
CA PRO A 68 22.01 6.09 7.00
C PRO A 68 21.19 7.02 7.90
N ALA A 69 21.65 8.27 8.11
CA ALA A 69 20.92 9.22 8.95
C ALA A 69 19.60 9.64 8.26
N LYS A 70 19.64 9.88 6.97
CA LYS A 70 18.42 10.12 6.17
C LYS A 70 17.51 8.90 6.16
N GLY A 71 18.08 7.70 6.07
CA GLY A 71 17.31 6.45 6.18
C GLY A 71 16.60 6.32 7.52
N ALA A 72 17.24 6.70 8.62
CA ALA A 72 16.63 6.69 9.95
C ALA A 72 15.43 7.67 10.04
N GLU A 73 15.52 8.84 9.40
CA GLU A 73 14.38 9.77 9.33
C GLU A 73 13.21 9.19 8.53
N VAL A 74 13.49 8.55 7.40
CA VAL A 74 12.45 7.87 6.59
C VAL A 74 11.82 6.74 7.39
N PHE A 75 12.61 5.96 8.13
CA PHE A 75 12.13 4.85 8.97
C PHE A 75 11.10 5.28 10.03
N LYS A 76 11.09 6.53 10.47
CA LYS A 76 10.07 7.04 11.41
C LYS A 76 8.63 6.77 10.94
N LYS A 77 8.40 6.69 9.63
CA LYS A 77 7.09 6.33 9.06
C LYS A 77 6.71 4.87 9.33
N CYS A 78 7.68 4.01 9.51
CA CYS A 78 7.51 2.57 9.73
C CYS A 78 7.50 2.22 11.23
N ALA A 79 8.03 3.12 12.08
CA ALA A 79 8.26 2.88 13.51
C ALA A 79 6.97 2.68 14.33
N ALA A 80 5.81 3.07 13.79
CA ALA A 80 4.52 2.81 14.43
C ALA A 80 4.18 1.30 14.49
N CYS A 81 4.71 0.52 13.54
CA CYS A 81 4.40 -0.91 13.40
C CYS A 81 5.62 -1.80 13.60
N HIS A 82 6.84 -1.30 13.34
CA HIS A 82 8.06 -2.07 13.32
C HIS A 82 9.10 -1.52 14.32
N THR A 83 9.88 -2.41 14.89
CA THR A 83 11.13 -2.07 15.60
C THR A 83 12.34 -2.41 14.72
N ILE A 84 13.48 -1.74 14.91
CA ILE A 84 14.68 -1.96 14.10
C ILE A 84 15.92 -2.28 14.93
N ASN A 85 15.84 -2.11 16.25
CA ASN A 85 16.95 -2.43 17.16
C ASN A 85 17.10 -3.94 17.37
N GLN A 86 18.31 -4.38 17.65
CA GLN A 86 18.57 -5.77 18.01
C GLN A 86 17.76 -6.17 19.26
N GLY A 87 17.06 -7.30 19.17
CA GLY A 87 16.19 -7.78 20.24
C GLY A 87 14.92 -6.97 20.45
N GLY A 88 14.59 -6.06 19.53
CA GLY A 88 13.33 -5.32 19.55
C GLY A 88 12.13 -6.24 19.43
N ALA A 89 11.04 -5.90 20.13
CA ALA A 89 9.81 -6.68 20.09
C ALA A 89 9.15 -6.60 18.73
N ASN A 90 8.45 -7.68 18.33
CA ASN A 90 7.47 -7.61 17.26
C ASN A 90 6.28 -6.75 17.72
N GLY A 91 5.80 -5.88 16.85
CA GLY A 91 4.59 -5.07 17.04
C GLY A 91 3.48 -5.54 16.13
N VAL A 92 2.79 -4.59 15.49
CA VAL A 92 1.84 -4.88 14.39
C VAL A 92 2.59 -5.57 13.24
N GLY A 93 3.82 -5.15 12.98
CA GLY A 93 4.77 -5.79 12.07
C GLY A 93 5.94 -6.45 12.83
N PRO A 94 6.75 -7.28 12.14
CA PRO A 94 7.93 -7.91 12.73
C PRO A 94 9.05 -6.91 13.03
N ASN A 95 9.96 -7.29 13.93
CA ASN A 95 11.23 -6.58 14.11
C ASN A 95 12.05 -6.67 12.82
N LEU A 96 12.64 -5.56 12.37
CA LEU A 96 13.38 -5.46 11.11
C LEU A 96 14.91 -5.52 11.28
N TYR A 97 15.41 -5.76 12.50
CA TYR A 97 16.84 -5.91 12.71
C TYR A 97 17.39 -7.09 11.90
N ALA A 98 18.48 -6.85 11.15
CA ALA A 98 19.16 -7.85 10.32
C ALA A 98 18.26 -8.59 9.32
N THR A 99 17.21 -7.94 8.79
CA THR A 99 16.29 -8.57 7.84
C THR A 99 16.95 -8.86 6.49
N LEU A 100 17.90 -8.02 6.04
CA LEU A 100 18.66 -8.29 4.82
C LEU A 100 19.51 -9.56 5.02
N GLY A 101 19.40 -10.50 4.08
CA GLY A 101 20.04 -11.80 4.14
C GLY A 101 19.23 -12.90 4.85
N GLU A 102 18.15 -12.55 5.55
CA GLU A 102 17.25 -13.55 6.14
C GLU A 102 16.29 -14.16 5.10
N GLY A 103 15.84 -15.38 5.40
CA GLY A 103 14.74 -16.00 4.64
C GLY A 103 13.45 -15.20 4.74
N ILE A 104 12.75 -15.05 3.62
CA ILE A 104 11.46 -14.36 3.58
C ILE A 104 10.46 -15.11 4.48
N ALA A 105 9.76 -14.37 5.33
CA ALA A 105 8.82 -14.89 6.33
C ALA A 105 9.45 -15.86 7.35
N GLN A 106 10.74 -15.71 7.66
CA GLN A 106 11.46 -16.56 8.61
C GLN A 106 12.14 -15.70 9.69
N GLY A 107 12.52 -16.33 10.79
CA GLY A 107 13.49 -15.79 11.72
C GLY A 107 13.04 -14.74 12.72
N LYS A 108 11.87 -14.17 12.64
CA LYS A 108 11.48 -13.03 13.51
C LYS A 108 10.73 -13.45 14.78
N GLY A 109 11.36 -14.29 15.59
CA GLY A 109 10.86 -14.61 16.94
C GLY A 109 9.42 -15.16 16.96
N GLY A 110 9.04 -15.99 15.96
CA GLY A 110 7.69 -16.56 15.89
C GLY A 110 6.62 -15.58 15.41
N TYR A 111 6.98 -14.48 14.75
CA TYR A 111 6.01 -13.58 14.15
C TYR A 111 5.10 -14.33 13.15
N PRO A 112 3.76 -14.17 13.23
CA PRO A 112 2.80 -14.92 12.40
C PRO A 112 2.70 -14.32 11.00
N PHE A 113 3.69 -14.57 10.16
CA PHE A 113 3.65 -14.16 8.76
C PHE A 113 2.47 -14.78 8.01
N SER A 114 1.91 -14.05 7.03
CA SER A 114 0.87 -14.57 6.16
C SER A 114 1.38 -15.74 5.30
N ASP A 115 0.48 -16.65 4.92
CA ASP A 115 0.84 -17.77 4.05
C ASP A 115 1.25 -17.28 2.65
N ALA A 116 0.67 -16.17 2.19
CA ALA A 116 1.10 -15.53 0.96
C ALA A 116 2.58 -15.12 1.00
N LEU A 117 3.05 -14.49 2.08
CA LEU A 117 4.46 -14.12 2.21
C LEU A 117 5.36 -15.34 2.37
N LYS A 118 4.92 -16.35 3.12
CA LYS A 118 5.66 -17.62 3.26
C LYS A 118 5.84 -18.35 1.93
N SER A 119 4.86 -18.24 1.03
CA SER A 119 4.93 -18.87 -0.29
C SER A 119 5.90 -18.21 -1.27
N VAL A 120 6.31 -16.95 -1.01
CA VAL A 120 7.27 -16.24 -1.87
C VAL A 120 8.62 -16.94 -1.88
N GLY A 121 9.09 -17.41 -0.73
CA GLY A 121 10.39 -18.08 -0.59
C GLY A 121 11.60 -17.20 -0.90
N GLY A 122 12.80 -17.75 -0.73
CA GLY A 122 14.06 -17.06 -0.96
C GLY A 122 14.48 -16.18 0.22
N THR A 123 15.38 -15.24 -0.03
CA THR A 123 15.97 -14.35 0.98
C THR A 123 15.72 -12.89 0.65
N TRP A 124 15.74 -12.03 1.67
CA TRP A 124 15.69 -10.59 1.50
C TRP A 124 17.07 -10.08 1.02
N ASP A 125 17.19 -9.82 -0.25
CA ASP A 125 18.27 -9.04 -0.82
C ASP A 125 17.83 -7.57 -1.06
N PHE A 126 18.75 -6.72 -1.50
CA PHE A 126 18.45 -5.30 -1.72
C PHE A 126 17.40 -5.07 -2.81
N GLU A 127 17.42 -5.85 -3.89
CA GLU A 127 16.46 -5.72 -5.00
C GLU A 127 15.06 -6.14 -4.57
N ARG A 128 14.94 -7.25 -3.86
CA ARG A 128 13.66 -7.72 -3.33
C ARG A 128 13.10 -6.79 -2.26
N MET A 129 13.97 -6.26 -1.40
CA MET A 129 13.55 -5.27 -0.40
C MET A 129 13.08 -3.99 -1.09
N ASN A 130 13.79 -3.52 -2.11
CA ASN A 130 13.37 -2.36 -2.90
C ASN A 130 12.01 -2.60 -3.57
N ALA A 131 11.83 -3.74 -4.23
CA ALA A 131 10.56 -4.10 -4.87
C ALA A 131 9.40 -4.27 -3.87
N TRP A 132 9.70 -4.64 -2.62
CA TRP A 132 8.70 -4.75 -1.55
C TRP A 132 8.25 -3.39 -1.02
N LEU A 133 9.14 -2.38 -1.03
CA LEU A 133 8.89 -1.05 -0.47
C LEU A 133 8.35 -0.04 -1.50
N THR A 134 8.37 -0.34 -2.79
CA THR A 134 7.87 0.49 -3.89
C THR A 134 6.52 -0.01 -4.42
#